data_194d6eb06b8b368ad5ca9a74acd959ef
#
_entry.id   194d6eb06b8b368ad5ca9a74acd959ef
#
_cell.length_a   1.000
_cell.length_b   1.000
_cell.length_c   1.000
_cell.angle_alpha   90.00
_cell.angle_beta   90.00
_cell.angle_gamma   90.00
#
_symmetry.space_group_name_H-M   'P 1'
#
loop_
_entity.id
_entity.type
_entity.pdbx_description
1 polymer ?
#
loop_
_entity_poly.entity_id
_entity_poly.type
_entity_poly.pdbx_seq_one_letter_code
_entity_poly.pdbx_strand_id
1 'polypeptide(L)'
;MPQNNEVFDYNPEYAKLYQTNDSQPSDAEDTDEWQQPASELPPEVQGAQDGQGAAIFSLLCGFLSPVTFILGFRMAAQYPEGDGLLLAFAAPVLNILGIWQGVAARRRGTRAIGGLVLNGLELCFFIGIAILIMMIVKALSGIH
;
A
#
# COMPACT_ATOMS: atom_id res chain seq x y z
N MET A 1 24.65 53.15 5.13
CA MET A 1 23.74 52.02 4.95
C MET A 1 23.43 51.48 6.34
N PRO A 2 22.22 51.64 6.87
CA PRO A 2 21.87 51.12 8.19
C PRO A 2 21.67 49.60 8.07
N GLN A 3 22.41 48.83 8.87
CA GLN A 3 22.18 47.41 9.08
C GLN A 3 20.86 47.24 9.83
N ASN A 4 19.93 46.60 9.18
CA ASN A 4 18.67 46.14 9.79
C ASN A 4 19.03 44.98 10.72
N ASN A 5 19.25 45.29 11.99
CA ASN A 5 19.25 44.28 13.03
C ASN A 5 17.79 43.88 13.24
N GLU A 6 17.30 42.94 12.44
CA GLU A 6 16.08 42.23 12.76
C GLU A 6 16.31 41.51 14.07
N VAL A 7 15.70 42.05 15.11
CA VAL A 7 15.59 41.40 16.41
C VAL A 7 14.85 40.08 16.15
N PHE A 8 15.59 39.01 16.13
CA PHE A 8 15.02 37.66 16.08
C PHE A 8 14.08 37.57 17.31
N ASP A 9 12.79 37.52 17.05
CA ASP A 9 11.77 37.33 18.08
C ASP A 9 12.06 36.02 18.78
N TYR A 10 12.73 36.13 19.95
CA TYR A 10 13.07 34.98 20.79
C TYR A 10 11.78 34.41 21.34
N ASN A 11 11.25 33.38 20.68
CA ASN A 11 10.10 32.66 21.19
C ASN A 11 10.59 31.65 22.26
N PRO A 12 10.25 31.91 23.55
CA PRO A 12 10.73 31.07 24.66
C PRO A 12 10.24 29.62 24.62
N GLU A 13 9.22 29.29 23.79
CA GLU A 13 8.75 27.93 23.61
C GLU A 13 9.73 27.11 22.79
N TYR A 14 10.41 27.70 21.81
CA TYR A 14 11.46 27.00 21.05
C TYR A 14 12.70 26.72 21.91
N ALA A 15 13.04 27.56 22.83
CA ALA A 15 14.17 27.34 23.74
C ALA A 15 13.97 26.11 24.63
N LYS A 16 12.72 25.81 25.03
CA LYS A 16 12.41 24.61 25.83
C LYS A 16 12.57 23.31 25.05
N LEU A 17 12.33 23.33 23.74
CA LEU A 17 12.50 22.15 22.88
C LEU A 17 13.99 21.76 22.71
N TYR A 18 14.89 22.72 22.76
CA TYR A 18 16.34 22.48 22.64
C TYR A 18 17.03 22.25 23.99
N GLN A 19 16.47 22.73 25.10
CA GLN A 19 17.03 22.51 26.43
C GLN A 19 16.80 21.11 26.99
N THR A 20 15.84 20.36 26.46
CA THR A 20 15.57 18.98 26.90
C THR A 20 16.63 17.98 26.39
N ASN A 21 17.49 18.39 25.46
CA ASN A 21 18.47 17.48 24.83
C ASN A 21 19.90 17.60 25.40
N ASP A 22 20.19 18.65 26.22
CA ASP A 22 21.56 18.89 26.71
C ASP A 22 21.83 18.41 28.14
N SER A 23 20.88 17.74 28.78
CA SER A 23 21.08 17.20 30.14
C SER A 23 21.11 15.69 30.23
N GLN A 24 21.66 15.04 29.18
CA GLN A 24 22.02 13.64 29.29
C GLN A 24 23.50 13.54 29.65
N PRO A 25 23.85 13.02 30.85
CA PRO A 25 25.25 12.72 31.19
C PRO A 25 25.77 11.68 30.20
N SER A 26 26.90 12.00 29.58
CA SER A 26 27.69 11.07 28.80
C SER A 26 28.32 10.04 29.76
N ASP A 27 27.59 8.97 30.04
CA ASP A 27 28.21 7.74 30.53
C ASP A 27 28.00 6.66 29.48
N ALA A 28 29.12 6.25 28.94
CA ALA A 28 29.28 5.19 27.98
C ALA A 28 28.67 3.89 28.51
N GLU A 29 28.24 3.10 27.55
CA GLU A 29 27.92 1.67 27.57
C GLU A 29 26.44 1.42 27.25
N ASP A 30 26.24 0.97 26.12
CA ASP A 30 25.55 -0.18 25.57
C ASP A 30 24.87 0.14 24.24
N THR A 31 25.49 -0.39 23.20
CA THR A 31 25.08 -0.40 21.80
C THR A 31 23.89 -1.31 21.51
N ASP A 32 23.05 -1.65 22.48
CA ASP A 32 21.93 -2.59 22.33
C ASP A 32 20.54 -1.92 22.25
N GLU A 33 20.47 -0.58 22.20
CA GLU A 33 19.18 0.15 22.26
C GLU A 33 18.40 0.18 20.92
N TRP A 34 18.91 -0.45 19.86
CA TRP A 34 18.25 -0.45 18.55
C TRP A 34 17.29 -1.62 18.29
N GLN A 35 17.15 -2.52 19.28
CA GLN A 35 16.22 -3.64 19.19
C GLN A 35 15.16 -3.60 20.29
N GLN A 36 14.45 -2.49 20.43
CA GLN A 36 13.19 -2.56 21.17
C GLN A 36 12.25 -3.50 20.42
N PRO A 37 11.83 -4.61 21.04
CA PRO A 37 10.87 -5.50 20.39
C PRO A 37 9.60 -4.69 20.07
N ALA A 38 9.03 -4.90 18.90
CA ALA A 38 7.84 -4.16 18.40
C ALA A 38 6.64 -4.18 19.36
N SER A 39 6.68 -5.05 20.39
CA SER A 39 5.69 -5.14 21.46
C SER A 39 5.78 -4.02 22.51
N GLU A 40 6.87 -3.27 22.58
CA GLU A 40 7.06 -2.18 23.57
C GLU A 40 6.75 -0.80 23.00
N LEU A 41 6.49 -0.70 21.70
CA LEU A 41 6.10 0.57 21.08
C LEU A 41 4.71 1.01 21.56
N PRO A 42 4.49 2.32 21.78
CA PRO A 42 3.18 2.84 22.11
C PRO A 42 2.13 2.38 21.08
N PRO A 43 0.90 2.08 21.51
CA PRO A 43 -0.13 1.52 20.64
C PRO A 43 -0.45 2.39 19.41
N GLU A 44 -0.22 3.70 19.48
CA GLU A 44 -0.34 4.61 18.33
C GLU A 44 0.72 4.36 17.27
N VAL A 45 1.96 4.05 17.69
CA VAL A 45 3.08 3.78 16.76
C VAL A 45 2.92 2.39 16.14
N GLN A 46 2.46 1.41 16.90
CA GLN A 46 2.14 0.07 16.38
C GLN A 46 1.03 0.12 15.34
N GLY A 47 -0.05 0.86 15.62
CA GLY A 47 -1.15 1.01 14.65
C GLY A 47 -0.73 1.69 13.35
N ALA A 48 0.19 2.64 13.40
CA ALA A 48 0.74 3.31 12.23
C ALA A 48 1.64 2.37 11.39
N GLN A 49 2.48 1.57 12.02
CA GLN A 49 3.33 0.57 11.33
C GLN A 49 2.49 -0.51 10.65
N ASP A 50 1.49 -1.05 11.33
CA ASP A 50 0.57 -2.04 10.76
C ASP A 50 -0.23 -1.47 9.58
N GLY A 51 -0.64 -0.21 9.67
CA GLY A 51 -1.33 0.48 8.59
C GLY A 51 -0.43 0.68 7.36
N GLN A 52 0.86 0.96 7.57
CA GLN A 52 1.83 1.16 6.51
C GLN A 52 2.12 -0.15 5.76
N GLY A 53 2.27 -1.26 6.49
CA GLY A 53 2.40 -2.60 5.89
C GLY A 53 1.21 -2.97 5.01
N ALA A 54 -0.02 -2.74 5.49
CA ALA A 54 -1.24 -2.99 4.72
C ALA A 54 -1.35 -2.10 3.46
N ALA A 55 -0.88 -0.84 3.53
CA ALA A 55 -0.86 0.06 2.39
C ALA A 55 0.13 -0.41 1.30
N ILE A 56 1.33 -0.84 1.70
CA ILE A 56 2.34 -1.38 0.78
C ILE A 56 1.82 -2.67 0.14
N PHE A 57 1.22 -3.56 0.93
CA PHE A 57 0.65 -4.81 0.43
C PHE A 57 -0.46 -4.56 -0.59
N SER A 58 -1.36 -3.59 -0.33
CA SER A 58 -2.39 -3.16 -1.28
C SER A 58 -1.80 -2.69 -2.62
N LEU A 59 -0.72 -1.93 -2.57
CA LEU A 59 -0.03 -1.45 -3.76
C LEU A 59 0.63 -2.60 -4.55
N LEU A 60 1.29 -3.53 -3.83
CA LEU A 60 1.92 -4.71 -4.44
C LEU A 60 0.89 -5.60 -5.14
N CYS A 61 -0.28 -5.83 -4.52
CA CYS A 61 -1.36 -6.58 -5.14
C CYS A 61 -1.82 -5.94 -6.46
N GLY A 62 -1.93 -4.60 -6.50
CA GLY A 62 -2.29 -3.89 -7.72
C GLY A 62 -1.26 -4.03 -8.84
N PHE A 63 0.04 -4.02 -8.53
CA PHE A 63 1.07 -4.26 -9.55
C PHE A 63 1.19 -5.74 -9.95
N LEU A 64 0.97 -6.65 -9.02
CA LEU A 64 1.11 -8.09 -9.28
C LEU A 64 -0.06 -8.64 -10.11
N SER A 65 -1.24 -8.08 -9.95
CA SER A 65 -2.46 -8.51 -10.63
C SER A 65 -2.33 -8.50 -12.16
N PRO A 66 -1.96 -7.39 -12.85
CA PRO A 66 -1.84 -7.38 -14.30
C PRO A 66 -0.73 -8.32 -14.79
N VAL A 67 0.36 -8.46 -14.04
CA VAL A 67 1.45 -9.40 -14.38
C VAL A 67 0.93 -10.83 -14.34
N THR A 68 0.21 -11.20 -13.29
CA THR A 68 -0.39 -12.51 -13.10
C THR A 68 -1.41 -12.81 -14.20
N PHE A 69 -2.22 -11.82 -14.58
CA PHE A 69 -3.20 -11.96 -15.66
C PHE A 69 -2.53 -12.20 -17.00
N ILE A 70 -1.52 -11.40 -17.37
CA ILE A 70 -0.80 -11.54 -18.65
C ILE A 70 -0.09 -12.88 -18.72
N LEU A 71 0.60 -13.29 -17.65
CA LEU A 71 1.27 -14.57 -17.56
C LEU A 71 0.28 -15.73 -17.68
N GLY A 72 -0.82 -15.68 -16.94
CA GLY A 72 -1.86 -16.70 -16.98
C GLY A 72 -2.48 -16.83 -18.37
N PHE A 73 -2.75 -15.71 -19.03
CA PHE A 73 -3.28 -15.72 -20.38
C PHE A 73 -2.30 -16.28 -21.41
N ARG A 74 -0.99 -15.93 -21.29
CA ARG A 74 0.05 -16.50 -22.15
C ARG A 74 0.22 -18.00 -21.95
N MET A 75 0.21 -18.46 -20.69
CA MET A 75 0.27 -19.87 -20.36
C MET A 75 -0.94 -20.63 -20.91
N ALA A 76 -2.15 -20.09 -20.76
CA ALA A 76 -3.36 -20.70 -21.30
C ALA A 76 -3.33 -20.81 -22.82
N ALA A 77 -2.71 -19.85 -23.52
CA ALA A 77 -2.54 -19.90 -24.97
C ALA A 77 -1.51 -20.94 -25.44
N GLN A 78 -0.49 -21.24 -24.62
CA GLN A 78 0.57 -22.19 -24.94
C GLN A 78 0.27 -23.62 -24.47
N TYR A 79 -0.41 -23.74 -23.33
CA TYR A 79 -0.70 -25.01 -22.66
C TYR A 79 -2.22 -25.12 -22.43
N PRO A 80 -2.96 -25.84 -23.28
CA PRO A 80 -4.42 -25.94 -23.20
C PRO A 80 -4.91 -26.75 -21.96
N GLU A 81 -4.02 -27.30 -21.15
CA GLU A 81 -4.34 -28.15 -20.00
C GLU A 81 -4.98 -27.40 -18.80
N GLY A 82 -5.23 -26.09 -18.92
CA GLY A 82 -6.08 -25.35 -17.95
C GLY A 82 -5.35 -24.57 -16.86
N ASP A 83 -4.06 -24.86 -16.59
CA ASP A 83 -3.30 -24.21 -15.50
C ASP A 83 -3.13 -22.69 -15.70
N GLY A 84 -2.97 -22.26 -16.95
CA GLY A 84 -2.86 -20.84 -17.28
C GLY A 84 -4.15 -20.06 -16.98
N LEU A 85 -5.30 -20.68 -17.16
CA LEU A 85 -6.60 -20.07 -16.88
C LEU A 85 -6.80 -19.85 -15.39
N LEU A 86 -6.41 -20.82 -14.54
CA LEU A 86 -6.42 -20.69 -13.08
C LEU A 86 -5.55 -19.52 -12.62
N LEU A 87 -4.36 -19.35 -13.21
CA LEU A 87 -3.48 -18.24 -12.91
C LEU A 87 -4.09 -16.89 -13.34
N ALA A 88 -4.76 -16.83 -14.49
CA ALA A 88 -5.45 -15.62 -14.93
C ALA A 88 -6.60 -15.24 -13.98
N PHE A 89 -7.33 -16.21 -13.43
CA PHE A 89 -8.38 -15.97 -12.43
C PHE A 89 -7.83 -15.55 -11.06
N ALA A 90 -6.56 -15.76 -10.75
CA ALA A 90 -5.95 -15.25 -9.53
C ALA A 90 -5.86 -13.71 -9.52
N ALA A 91 -5.78 -13.07 -10.69
CA ALA A 91 -5.66 -11.60 -10.78
C ALA A 91 -6.85 -10.84 -10.13
N PRO A 92 -8.12 -11.10 -10.44
CA PRO A 92 -9.24 -10.43 -9.75
C PRO A 92 -9.29 -10.74 -8.25
N VAL A 93 -8.85 -11.91 -7.81
CA VAL A 93 -8.75 -12.24 -6.39
C VAL A 93 -7.70 -11.36 -5.70
N LEU A 94 -6.54 -11.17 -6.31
CA LEU A 94 -5.50 -10.26 -5.82
C LEU A 94 -6.00 -8.82 -5.70
N ASN A 95 -6.80 -8.35 -6.66
CA ASN A 95 -7.39 -7.01 -6.60
C ASN A 95 -8.37 -6.86 -5.43
N ILE A 96 -9.22 -7.85 -5.17
CA ILE A 96 -10.14 -7.84 -4.03
C ILE A 96 -9.36 -7.80 -2.72
N LEU A 97 -8.32 -8.62 -2.59
CA LEU A 97 -7.43 -8.62 -1.42
C LEU A 97 -6.71 -7.28 -1.27
N GLY A 98 -6.22 -6.70 -2.36
CA GLY A 98 -5.58 -5.40 -2.39
C GLY A 98 -6.52 -4.28 -1.93
N ILE A 99 -7.77 -4.28 -2.39
CA ILE A 99 -8.80 -3.33 -1.94
C ILE A 99 -9.07 -3.49 -0.44
N TRP A 100 -9.25 -4.71 0.03
CA TRP A 100 -9.50 -4.98 1.45
C TRP A 100 -8.36 -4.48 2.34
N GLN A 101 -7.13 -4.77 1.98
CA GLN A 101 -5.94 -4.27 2.69
C GLN A 101 -5.82 -2.75 2.62
N GLY A 102 -6.13 -2.14 1.48
CA GLY A 102 -6.15 -0.69 1.32
C GLY A 102 -7.19 -0.01 2.22
N VAL A 103 -8.38 -0.60 2.35
CA VAL A 103 -9.43 -0.12 3.28
C VAL A 103 -8.98 -0.31 4.73
N ALA A 104 -8.38 -1.46 5.07
CA ALA A 104 -7.85 -1.71 6.41
C ALA A 104 -6.76 -0.70 6.80
N ALA A 105 -5.82 -0.40 5.89
CA ALA A 105 -4.79 0.61 6.07
C ALA A 105 -5.39 2.01 6.34
N ARG A 106 -6.41 2.37 5.57
CA ARG A 106 -7.11 3.65 5.74
C ARG A 106 -7.82 3.77 7.08
N ARG A 107 -8.43 2.67 7.56
CA ARG A 107 -9.07 2.63 8.89
C ARG A 107 -8.05 2.84 10.02
N ARG A 108 -6.79 2.50 9.81
CA ARG A 108 -5.66 2.70 10.74
C ARG A 108 -4.97 4.06 10.55
N GLY A 109 -5.58 4.99 9.81
CA GLY A 109 -5.08 6.35 9.61
C GLY A 109 -3.98 6.49 8.55
N THR A 110 -3.64 5.43 7.82
CA THR A 110 -2.59 5.45 6.78
C THR A 110 -3.16 5.87 5.43
N ARG A 111 -2.40 6.69 4.68
CA ARG A 111 -2.79 7.13 3.33
C ARG A 111 -2.53 6.03 2.30
N ALA A 112 -3.48 5.10 2.16
CA ALA A 112 -3.40 3.99 1.18
C ALA A 112 -4.21 4.25 -0.10
N ILE A 113 -4.30 5.51 -0.54
CA ILE A 113 -5.16 5.91 -1.67
C ILE A 113 -4.67 5.28 -2.98
N GLY A 114 -3.35 5.23 -3.20
CA GLY A 114 -2.77 4.72 -4.45
C GLY A 114 -3.12 3.26 -4.72
N GLY A 115 -2.94 2.37 -3.75
CA GLY A 115 -3.28 0.96 -3.88
C GLY A 115 -4.78 0.73 -4.07
N LEU A 116 -5.62 1.51 -3.36
CA LEU A 116 -7.08 1.39 -3.46
C LEU A 116 -7.58 1.80 -4.85
N VAL A 117 -7.06 2.91 -5.40
CA VAL A 117 -7.44 3.41 -6.73
C VAL A 117 -6.96 2.44 -7.81
N LEU A 118 -5.72 1.96 -7.72
CA LEU A 118 -5.14 1.04 -8.70
C LEU A 118 -5.94 -0.27 -8.76
N ASN A 119 -6.11 -0.94 -7.62
CA ASN A 119 -6.87 -2.19 -7.55
C ASN A 119 -8.34 -2.01 -7.95
N GLY A 120 -8.97 -0.87 -7.59
CA GLY A 120 -10.33 -0.55 -7.98
C GLY A 120 -10.48 -0.37 -9.49
N LEU A 121 -9.55 0.36 -10.12
CA LEU A 121 -9.54 0.57 -11.57
C LEU A 121 -9.38 -0.76 -12.33
N GLU A 122 -8.43 -1.59 -11.89
CA GLU A 122 -8.20 -2.91 -12.48
C GLU A 122 -9.41 -3.83 -12.32
N LEU A 123 -10.05 -3.83 -11.16
CA LEU A 123 -11.26 -4.62 -10.95
C LEU A 123 -12.39 -4.18 -11.89
N CYS A 124 -12.58 -2.87 -12.08
CA CYS A 124 -13.53 -2.35 -13.07
C CYS A 124 -13.18 -2.81 -14.50
N PHE A 125 -11.90 -2.85 -14.84
CA PHE A 125 -11.45 -3.33 -16.15
C PHE A 125 -11.76 -4.82 -16.33
N PHE A 126 -11.53 -5.68 -15.34
CA PHE A 126 -11.87 -7.10 -15.40
C PHE A 126 -13.38 -7.33 -15.52
N ILE A 127 -14.19 -6.57 -14.78
CA ILE A 127 -15.65 -6.62 -14.89
C ILE A 127 -16.09 -6.21 -16.31
N GLY A 128 -15.50 -5.16 -16.87
CA GLY A 128 -15.76 -4.72 -18.23
C GLY A 128 -15.47 -5.79 -19.28
N ILE A 129 -14.31 -6.45 -19.17
CA ILE A 129 -13.95 -7.58 -20.03
C ILE A 129 -14.94 -8.74 -19.90
N ALA A 130 -15.32 -9.11 -18.67
CA ALA A 130 -16.26 -10.19 -18.42
C ALA A 130 -17.64 -9.90 -19.07
N ILE A 131 -18.13 -8.67 -18.94
CA ILE A 131 -19.37 -8.24 -19.57
C ILE A 131 -19.25 -8.30 -21.10
N LEU A 132 -18.14 -7.83 -21.66
CA LEU A 132 -17.88 -7.87 -23.10
C LEU A 132 -17.90 -9.31 -23.63
N ILE A 133 -17.22 -10.23 -22.95
CA ILE A 133 -17.21 -11.66 -23.31
C ILE A 133 -18.61 -12.24 -23.26
N MET A 134 -19.38 -11.96 -22.20
CA MET A 134 -20.77 -12.40 -22.08
C MET A 134 -21.65 -11.88 -23.23
N MET A 135 -21.47 -10.62 -23.64
CA MET A 135 -22.19 -10.04 -24.75
C MET A 135 -21.84 -10.74 -26.06
N ILE A 136 -20.56 -11.02 -26.33
CA ILE A 136 -20.09 -11.73 -27.52
C ILE A 136 -20.67 -13.16 -27.56
N VAL A 137 -20.58 -13.89 -26.46
CA VAL A 137 -21.12 -15.26 -26.36
C VAL A 137 -22.63 -15.25 -26.62
N LYS A 138 -23.37 -14.30 -26.04
CA LYS A 138 -24.81 -14.16 -26.26
C LYS A 138 -25.14 -13.82 -27.72
N ALA A 139 -24.37 -12.94 -28.36
CA ALA A 139 -24.54 -12.60 -29.76
C ALA A 139 -24.32 -13.81 -30.68
N LEU A 140 -23.26 -14.60 -30.40
CA LEU A 140 -22.95 -15.82 -31.17
C LEU A 140 -23.99 -16.93 -30.94
N SER A 141 -24.52 -17.08 -29.73
CA SER A 141 -25.54 -18.09 -29.43
C SER A 141 -26.91 -17.75 -30.00
N GLY A 142 -27.18 -16.50 -30.36
CA GLY A 142 -28.43 -16.07 -31.02
C GLY A 142 -28.45 -16.20 -32.54
N ILE A 143 -27.33 -16.68 -33.14
CA ILE A 143 -27.21 -16.85 -34.59
C ILE A 143 -27.60 -18.29 -35.02
N HIS A 144 -27.86 -19.16 -34.08
CA HIS A 144 -28.39 -20.52 -34.33
C HIS A 144 -29.89 -20.53 -34.06
#